data_2d83c2eb78313706856fe77f90e53e4e
#
_entry.id   2d83c2eb78313706856fe77f90e53e4e
#
_cell.length_a   1.000
_cell.length_b   1.000
_cell.length_c   1.000
_cell.angle_alpha   90.00
_cell.angle_beta   90.00
_cell.angle_gamma   90.00
#
_symmetry.space_group_name_H-M   'P 1'
#
loop_
_entity.id
_entity.type
_entity.pdbx_description
1 polymer ?
#
loop_
_entity_poly.entity_id
_entity_poly.type
_entity_poly.pdbx_seq_one_letter_code
_entity_poly.pdbx_strand_id
1 'polypeptide(L)'
;MEESPIILVVEDDPPIQMIVEHALVDGGFESAIAPSGEEAVTLLKGHKGKYHALVADITLLGRLDGWEVAKRAREIDPAFPVLYITGAHADRWPSQGVPNSVLLTKPFAPAQLVTVVSRMVQVSVVAHHRPAVRGEWAVGPMNYKGIEYSLKSVEPGIWEYRFHIGRAIKTGTTKVDHEHLAIRRVEERIGRELVNSGLYKTP
;
A
#
# COMPACT_ATOMS: atom_id res chain seq x y z
N MET A 1 -27.08 -2.22 -1.36
CA MET A 1 -26.20 -3.18 -0.66
C MET A 1 -24.79 -2.72 -0.98
N GLU A 2 -23.98 -2.39 0.02
CA GLU A 2 -22.56 -2.13 -0.21
C GLU A 2 -21.90 -3.45 -0.63
N GLU A 3 -21.20 -3.46 -1.74
CA GLU A 3 -20.44 -4.63 -2.17
C GLU A 3 -19.28 -4.86 -1.20
N SER A 4 -19.08 -6.12 -0.79
CA SER A 4 -17.96 -6.47 0.10
C SER A 4 -16.63 -6.19 -0.58
N PRO A 5 -15.65 -5.59 0.11
CA PRO A 5 -14.34 -5.36 -0.48
C PRO A 5 -13.65 -6.67 -0.88
N ILE A 6 -13.11 -6.73 -2.10
CA ILE A 6 -12.44 -7.92 -2.63
C ILE A 6 -10.94 -7.81 -2.37
N ILE A 7 -10.38 -8.83 -1.72
CA ILE A 7 -8.96 -8.94 -1.41
C ILE A 7 -8.30 -9.93 -2.37
N LEU A 8 -7.28 -9.49 -3.09
CA LEU A 8 -6.46 -10.41 -3.90
C LEU A 8 -5.46 -11.12 -2.99
N VAL A 9 -5.54 -12.44 -2.96
CA VAL A 9 -4.66 -13.31 -2.16
C VAL A 9 -3.73 -14.06 -3.11
N VAL A 10 -2.42 -13.98 -2.88
CA VAL A 10 -1.41 -14.70 -3.65
C VAL A 10 -0.67 -15.66 -2.72
N GLU A 11 -0.96 -16.92 -2.88
CA GLU A 11 -0.45 -18.02 -2.04
C GLU A 11 -0.48 -19.29 -2.87
N ASP A 12 0.59 -20.08 -2.88
CA ASP A 12 0.69 -21.30 -3.65
C ASP A 12 0.39 -22.56 -2.84
N ASP A 13 0.32 -22.47 -1.51
CA ASP A 13 -0.04 -23.58 -0.62
C ASP A 13 -1.57 -23.65 -0.38
N PRO A 14 -2.29 -24.67 -0.91
CA PRO A 14 -3.74 -24.77 -0.79
C PRO A 14 -4.27 -24.77 0.65
N PRO A 15 -3.67 -25.44 1.63
CA PRO A 15 -4.01 -25.32 3.04
C PRO A 15 -3.99 -23.88 3.56
N ILE A 16 -2.98 -23.09 3.19
CA ILE A 16 -2.86 -21.70 3.63
C ILE A 16 -3.88 -20.82 2.90
N GLN A 17 -4.09 -21.04 1.59
CA GLN A 17 -5.16 -20.38 0.84
C GLN A 17 -6.50 -20.51 1.56
N MET A 18 -6.87 -21.72 1.96
CA MET A 18 -8.14 -22.01 2.65
C MET A 18 -8.23 -21.26 3.99
N ILE A 19 -7.16 -21.23 4.78
CA ILE A 19 -7.12 -20.51 6.06
C ILE A 19 -7.31 -19.01 5.85
N VAL A 20 -6.61 -18.44 4.87
CA VAL A 20 -6.69 -17.02 4.54
C VAL A 20 -8.09 -16.66 4.00
N GLU A 21 -8.63 -17.48 3.09
CA GLU A 21 -9.97 -17.29 2.51
C GLU A 21 -11.06 -17.31 3.59
N HIS A 22 -11.09 -18.34 4.44
CA HIS A 22 -12.04 -18.42 5.54
C HIS A 22 -11.94 -17.23 6.49
N ALA A 23 -10.71 -16.83 6.86
CA ALA A 23 -10.51 -15.68 7.72
C ALA A 23 -11.05 -14.38 7.10
N LEU A 24 -10.82 -14.17 5.81
CA LEU A 24 -11.32 -12.98 5.09
C LEU A 24 -12.86 -12.98 5.00
N VAL A 25 -13.47 -14.12 4.69
CA VAL A 25 -14.94 -14.26 4.63
C VAL A 25 -15.56 -14.00 6.00
N ASP A 26 -15.00 -14.59 7.08
CA ASP A 26 -15.45 -14.33 8.44
C ASP A 26 -15.28 -12.84 8.84
N GLY A 27 -14.31 -12.16 8.25
CA GLY A 27 -14.07 -10.73 8.41
C GLY A 27 -14.94 -9.81 7.56
N GLY A 28 -15.85 -10.37 6.73
CA GLY A 28 -16.75 -9.60 5.86
C GLY A 28 -16.12 -9.16 4.53
N PHE A 29 -15.03 -9.81 4.10
CA PHE A 29 -14.36 -9.57 2.83
C PHE A 29 -14.68 -10.67 1.81
N GLU A 30 -14.65 -10.33 0.53
CA GLU A 30 -14.50 -11.32 -0.53
C GLU A 30 -13.03 -11.56 -0.83
N SER A 31 -12.67 -12.78 -1.24
CA SER A 31 -11.33 -13.12 -1.66
C SER A 31 -11.26 -13.55 -3.12
N ALA A 32 -10.18 -13.17 -3.80
CA ALA A 32 -9.79 -13.71 -5.09
C ALA A 32 -8.43 -14.38 -4.93
N ILE A 33 -8.37 -15.68 -5.09
CA ILE A 33 -7.15 -16.47 -4.90
C ILE A 33 -6.39 -16.57 -6.22
N ALA A 34 -5.10 -16.26 -6.17
CA ALA A 34 -4.14 -16.50 -7.24
C ALA A 34 -3.06 -17.47 -6.72
N PRO A 35 -2.92 -18.68 -7.29
CA PRO A 35 -1.94 -19.67 -6.84
C PRO A 35 -0.50 -19.37 -7.31
N SER A 36 -0.29 -18.25 -8.03
CA SER A 36 1.04 -17.83 -8.50
C SER A 36 1.13 -16.33 -8.67
N GLY A 37 2.37 -15.82 -8.66
CA GLY A 37 2.63 -14.40 -8.90
C GLY A 37 2.23 -13.96 -10.31
N GLU A 38 2.39 -14.83 -11.31
CA GLU A 38 2.01 -14.57 -12.70
C GLU A 38 0.51 -14.38 -12.87
N GLU A 39 -0.28 -15.22 -12.21
CA GLU A 39 -1.74 -15.11 -12.23
C GLU A 39 -2.21 -13.84 -11.51
N ALA A 40 -1.64 -13.56 -10.35
CA ALA A 40 -1.94 -12.33 -9.61
C ALA A 40 -1.70 -11.07 -10.44
N VAL A 41 -0.57 -10.99 -11.15
CA VAL A 41 -0.25 -9.86 -12.03
C VAL A 41 -1.23 -9.77 -13.20
N THR A 42 -1.68 -10.90 -13.74
CA THR A 42 -2.69 -10.95 -14.80
C THR A 42 -4.02 -10.41 -14.30
N LEU A 43 -4.46 -10.83 -13.11
CA LEU A 43 -5.69 -10.35 -12.47
C LEU A 43 -5.64 -8.85 -12.17
N LEU A 44 -4.53 -8.35 -11.62
CA LEU A 44 -4.33 -6.92 -11.34
C LEU A 44 -4.42 -6.06 -12.60
N LYS A 45 -3.82 -6.50 -13.70
CA LYS A 45 -3.84 -5.78 -14.97
C LYS A 45 -5.20 -5.81 -15.66
N GLY A 46 -5.88 -6.97 -15.59
CA GLY A 46 -7.17 -7.18 -16.26
C GLY A 46 -8.34 -6.50 -15.57
N HIS A 47 -8.24 -6.24 -14.27
CA HIS A 47 -9.36 -5.76 -13.46
C HIS A 47 -8.93 -4.59 -12.57
N LYS A 48 -8.50 -3.48 -13.19
CA LYS A 48 -8.10 -2.27 -12.46
C LYS A 48 -9.26 -1.75 -11.59
N GLY A 49 -8.96 -1.50 -10.31
CA GLY A 49 -9.95 -0.99 -9.35
C GLY A 49 -10.90 -2.03 -8.74
N LYS A 50 -10.81 -3.31 -9.15
CA LYS A 50 -11.64 -4.38 -8.57
C LYS A 50 -11.16 -4.79 -7.17
N TYR A 51 -9.86 -4.82 -6.96
CA TYR A 51 -9.27 -5.29 -5.70
C TYR A 51 -8.97 -4.13 -4.78
N HIS A 52 -9.22 -4.32 -3.48
CA HIS A 52 -9.07 -3.29 -2.44
C HIS A 52 -7.77 -3.42 -1.65
N ALA A 53 -7.16 -4.60 -1.66
CA ALA A 53 -5.84 -4.86 -1.08
C ALA A 53 -5.23 -6.13 -1.69
N LEU A 54 -3.91 -6.26 -1.53
CA LEU A 54 -3.12 -7.45 -1.84
C LEU A 54 -2.66 -8.10 -0.55
N VAL A 55 -2.88 -9.40 -0.41
CA VAL A 55 -2.26 -10.27 0.57
C VAL A 55 -1.36 -11.24 -0.20
N ALA A 56 -0.05 -11.15 -0.02
CA ALA A 56 0.91 -11.94 -0.78
C ALA A 56 1.86 -12.73 0.12
N ASP A 57 1.94 -14.06 -0.08
CA ASP A 57 3.11 -14.77 0.38
C ASP A 57 4.35 -14.26 -0.36
N ILE A 58 5.43 -14.09 0.38
CA ILE A 58 6.72 -13.69 -0.19
C ILE A 58 7.31 -14.84 -1.00
N THR A 59 7.19 -16.07 -0.49
CA THR A 59 7.78 -17.26 -1.11
C THR A 59 6.74 -17.95 -1.97
N LEU A 60 6.75 -17.68 -3.25
CA LEU A 60 5.85 -18.28 -4.23
C LEU A 60 6.61 -19.21 -5.17
N LEU A 61 5.96 -20.27 -5.62
CA LEU A 61 6.44 -21.09 -6.74
C LEU A 61 6.25 -20.29 -8.04
N GLY A 62 7.26 -20.30 -8.90
CA GLY A 62 7.23 -19.62 -10.18
C GLY A 62 8.39 -18.65 -10.37
N ARG A 63 8.23 -17.68 -11.30
CA ARG A 63 9.26 -16.67 -11.61
C ARG A 63 9.05 -15.36 -10.85
N LEU A 64 7.82 -15.12 -10.39
CA LEU A 64 7.47 -13.90 -9.65
C LEU A 64 7.22 -14.27 -8.20
N ASP A 65 8.01 -13.73 -7.31
CA ASP A 65 7.80 -13.79 -5.87
C ASP A 65 6.82 -12.70 -5.38
N GLY A 66 6.46 -12.74 -4.09
CA GLY A 66 5.53 -11.76 -3.52
C GLY A 66 6.05 -10.33 -3.55
N TRP A 67 7.37 -10.12 -3.53
CA TRP A 67 7.95 -8.79 -3.66
C TRP A 67 7.68 -8.19 -5.05
N GLU A 68 7.88 -9.00 -6.09
CA GLU A 68 7.67 -8.56 -7.46
C GLU A 68 6.19 -8.33 -7.77
N VAL A 69 5.29 -9.20 -7.26
CA VAL A 69 3.83 -8.99 -7.37
C VAL A 69 3.42 -7.66 -6.75
N ALA A 70 3.90 -7.35 -5.56
CA ALA A 70 3.58 -6.10 -4.88
C ALA A 70 4.12 -4.87 -5.62
N LYS A 71 5.33 -4.96 -6.20
CA LYS A 71 5.87 -3.89 -7.05
C LYS A 71 4.97 -3.65 -8.27
N ARG A 72 4.51 -4.73 -8.93
CA ARG A 72 3.57 -4.64 -10.07
C ARG A 72 2.23 -4.04 -9.66
N ALA A 73 1.70 -4.40 -8.47
CA ALA A 73 0.49 -3.79 -7.95
C ALA A 73 0.67 -2.27 -7.77
N ARG A 74 1.82 -1.83 -7.22
CA ARG A 74 2.15 -0.41 -7.01
C ARG A 74 2.49 0.35 -8.30
N GLU A 75 2.89 -0.32 -9.37
CA GLU A 75 3.00 0.29 -10.70
C GLU A 75 1.61 0.64 -11.28
N ILE A 76 0.58 -0.16 -10.96
CA ILE A 76 -0.80 0.06 -11.38
C ILE A 76 -1.47 1.12 -10.51
N ASP A 77 -1.34 0.99 -9.18
CA ASP A 77 -1.82 1.95 -8.18
C ASP A 77 -0.75 2.16 -7.10
N PRO A 78 -0.05 3.30 -7.09
CA PRO A 78 1.00 3.59 -6.11
C PRO A 78 0.55 3.58 -4.64
N ALA A 79 -0.76 3.74 -4.37
CA ALA A 79 -1.34 3.69 -3.03
C ALA A 79 -1.93 2.33 -2.68
N PHE A 80 -1.87 1.34 -3.60
CA PHE A 80 -2.52 0.04 -3.42
C PHE A 80 -2.07 -0.63 -2.11
N PRO A 81 -2.99 -1.02 -1.21
CA PRO A 81 -2.64 -1.62 0.07
C PRO A 81 -2.00 -2.99 -0.10
N VAL A 82 -0.86 -3.22 0.54
CA VAL A 82 -0.10 -4.48 0.46
C VAL A 82 0.18 -5.03 1.84
N LEU A 83 -0.23 -6.27 2.08
CA LEU A 83 0.14 -7.10 3.21
C LEU A 83 0.99 -8.26 2.71
N TYR A 84 2.22 -8.34 3.20
CA TYR A 84 3.05 -9.52 3.00
C TYR A 84 2.80 -10.55 4.10
N ILE A 85 2.81 -11.81 3.71
CA ILE A 85 2.82 -12.96 4.64
C ILE A 85 4.12 -13.70 4.40
N THR A 86 4.81 -14.13 5.47
CA THR A 86 6.06 -14.91 5.33
C THR A 86 6.35 -15.77 6.53
N GLY A 87 6.96 -16.94 6.28
CA GLY A 87 7.55 -17.78 7.33
C GLY A 87 9.05 -17.54 7.54
N ALA A 88 9.76 -17.01 6.53
CA ALA A 88 11.23 -17.02 6.53
C ALA A 88 11.93 -15.71 6.18
N HIS A 89 11.25 -14.77 5.54
CA HIS A 89 11.92 -13.59 4.92
C HIS A 89 11.55 -12.26 5.56
N ALA A 90 11.18 -12.24 6.84
CA ALA A 90 10.82 -11.03 7.57
C ALA A 90 11.97 -10.02 7.66
N ASP A 91 13.21 -10.49 7.72
CA ASP A 91 14.44 -9.70 7.77
C ASP A 91 14.68 -8.87 6.50
N ARG A 92 14.15 -9.30 5.35
CA ARG A 92 14.29 -8.62 4.07
C ARG A 92 13.21 -7.54 3.83
N TRP A 93 12.12 -7.57 4.58
CA TRP A 93 11.02 -6.63 4.39
C TRP A 93 11.42 -5.15 4.42
N PRO A 94 12.31 -4.68 5.33
CA PRO A 94 12.70 -3.28 5.36
C PRO A 94 13.40 -2.79 4.07
N SER A 95 14.04 -3.71 3.33
CA SER A 95 14.78 -3.39 2.11
C SER A 95 14.03 -3.73 0.82
N GLN A 96 13.14 -4.71 0.83
CA GLN A 96 12.45 -5.21 -0.37
C GLN A 96 10.95 -4.89 -0.40
N GLY A 97 10.33 -4.67 0.75
CA GLY A 97 8.92 -4.34 0.85
C GLY A 97 8.60 -3.02 0.16
N VAL A 98 7.45 -2.96 -0.51
CA VAL A 98 6.97 -1.69 -1.05
C VAL A 98 6.64 -0.71 0.09
N PRO A 99 6.81 0.60 -0.11
CA PRO A 99 6.52 1.60 0.92
C PRO A 99 5.10 1.45 1.50
N ASN A 100 4.96 1.68 2.81
CA ASN A 100 3.67 1.60 3.52
C ASN A 100 2.98 0.22 3.43
N SER A 101 3.72 -0.84 3.11
CA SER A 101 3.24 -2.21 3.25
C SER A 101 3.29 -2.68 4.69
N VAL A 102 2.51 -3.70 5.00
CA VAL A 102 2.51 -4.37 6.32
C VAL A 102 3.09 -5.77 6.15
N LEU A 103 3.70 -6.29 7.21
CA LEU A 103 4.22 -7.66 7.25
C LEU A 103 3.50 -8.45 8.36
N LEU A 104 3.07 -9.66 8.03
CA LEU A 104 2.54 -10.65 8.95
C LEU A 104 3.38 -11.93 8.86
N THR A 105 3.95 -12.37 9.99
CA THR A 105 4.77 -13.58 10.02
C THR A 105 3.95 -14.83 10.29
N LYS A 106 4.21 -15.91 9.54
CA LYS A 106 3.66 -17.25 9.80
C LYS A 106 4.40 -17.89 10.99
N PRO A 107 3.69 -18.57 11.93
CA PRO A 107 2.25 -18.74 11.98
C PRO A 107 1.54 -17.50 12.54
N PHE A 108 0.35 -17.19 12.03
CA PHE A 108 -0.50 -16.09 12.49
C PHE A 108 -1.90 -16.59 12.83
N ALA A 109 -2.58 -15.88 13.74
CA ALA A 109 -3.98 -16.16 14.01
C ALA A 109 -4.88 -15.50 12.92
N PRO A 110 -5.97 -16.17 12.48
CA PRO A 110 -6.91 -15.59 11.50
C PRO A 110 -7.38 -14.18 11.85
N ALA A 111 -7.66 -13.91 13.13
CA ALA A 111 -8.06 -12.58 13.61
C ALA A 111 -6.98 -11.50 13.42
N GLN A 112 -5.70 -11.86 13.41
CA GLN A 112 -4.62 -10.90 13.11
C GLN A 112 -4.66 -10.47 11.65
N LEU A 113 -4.86 -11.42 10.72
CA LEU A 113 -5.01 -11.14 9.30
C LEU A 113 -6.19 -10.18 9.07
N VAL A 114 -7.37 -10.52 9.59
CA VAL A 114 -8.58 -9.70 9.47
C VAL A 114 -8.37 -8.30 10.02
N THR A 115 -7.75 -8.18 11.20
CA THR A 115 -7.47 -6.87 11.82
C THR A 115 -6.59 -6.00 10.93
N VAL A 116 -5.53 -6.56 10.35
CA VAL A 116 -4.62 -5.83 9.48
C VAL A 116 -5.32 -5.42 8.19
N VAL A 117 -5.99 -6.37 7.51
CA VAL A 117 -6.71 -6.11 6.26
C VAL A 117 -7.80 -5.04 6.46
N SER A 118 -8.60 -5.14 7.54
CA SER A 118 -9.63 -4.14 7.84
C SER A 118 -9.05 -2.72 7.97
N ARG A 119 -7.94 -2.57 8.68
CA ARG A 119 -7.27 -1.26 8.81
C ARG A 119 -6.78 -0.74 7.46
N MET A 120 -6.18 -1.60 6.64
CA MET A 120 -5.65 -1.23 5.33
C MET A 120 -6.76 -0.78 4.38
N VAL A 121 -7.86 -1.53 4.33
CA VAL A 121 -9.03 -1.22 3.47
C VAL A 121 -9.72 0.05 3.96
N GLN A 122 -9.93 0.24 5.27
CA GLN A 122 -10.54 1.46 5.83
C GLN A 122 -9.72 2.71 5.51
N VAL A 123 -8.40 2.64 5.64
CA VAL A 123 -7.51 3.75 5.27
C VAL A 123 -7.60 4.03 3.77
N SER A 124 -7.68 2.99 2.94
CA SER A 124 -7.82 3.12 1.48
C SER A 124 -9.18 3.71 1.09
N VAL A 125 -10.28 3.25 1.69
CA VAL A 125 -11.64 3.77 1.42
C VAL A 125 -11.75 5.24 1.82
N VAL A 126 -11.18 5.63 2.95
CA VAL A 126 -11.14 7.04 3.38
C VAL A 126 -10.31 7.88 2.40
N ALA A 127 -9.22 7.34 1.87
CA ALA A 127 -8.40 8.02 0.86
C ALA A 127 -9.11 8.16 -0.50
N HIS A 128 -9.98 7.21 -0.90
CA HIS A 128 -10.67 7.21 -2.20
C HIS A 128 -12.07 7.88 -2.18
N HIS A 129 -12.72 8.00 -1.01
CA HIS A 129 -14.11 8.49 -0.88
C HIS A 129 -14.27 9.82 -0.16
N ARG A 130 -13.21 10.46 0.29
CA ARG A 130 -13.32 11.81 0.82
C ARG A 130 -13.26 12.79 -0.35
N PRO A 131 -14.39 13.42 -0.77
CA PRO A 131 -14.27 14.61 -1.58
C PRO A 131 -13.45 15.60 -0.73
N ALA A 132 -12.33 16.06 -1.26
CA ALA A 132 -11.46 17.00 -0.57
C ALA A 132 -12.29 18.19 -0.14
N VAL A 133 -12.60 18.28 1.16
CA VAL A 133 -13.24 19.48 1.73
C VAL A 133 -12.20 20.58 1.60
N ARG A 134 -12.55 21.61 0.85
CA ARG A 134 -11.67 22.74 0.54
C ARG A 134 -11.04 23.27 1.83
N GLY A 135 -9.72 23.10 1.99
CA GLY A 135 -8.96 23.68 3.10
C GLY A 135 -8.61 22.75 4.27
N GLU A 136 -9.14 21.53 4.37
CA GLU A 136 -8.66 20.54 5.35
C GLU A 136 -7.50 19.72 4.77
N TRP A 137 -6.54 19.33 5.64
CA TRP A 137 -5.47 18.42 5.26
C TRP A 137 -6.09 17.06 4.95
N ALA A 138 -6.16 16.70 3.67
CA ALA A 138 -6.96 15.59 3.15
C ALA A 138 -6.48 14.21 3.62
N VAL A 139 -5.21 14.12 4.02
CA VAL A 139 -4.60 12.87 4.51
C VAL A 139 -3.84 13.19 5.79
N GLY A 140 -4.11 12.42 6.87
CA GLY A 140 -3.35 12.49 8.12
C GLY A 140 -1.86 12.29 7.89
N PRO A 141 -1.00 12.45 8.90
CA PRO A 141 0.45 12.42 8.68
C PRO A 141 0.86 11.09 8.03
N MET A 142 1.32 11.20 6.79
CA MET A 142 1.95 10.10 6.04
C MET A 142 3.44 10.07 6.39
N ASN A 143 4.08 8.92 6.25
CA ASN A 143 5.51 8.77 6.51
C ASN A 143 6.25 8.25 5.29
N TYR A 144 7.30 8.94 4.89
CA TYR A 144 8.23 8.49 3.85
C TYR A 144 9.68 8.63 4.33
N LYS A 145 10.39 7.52 4.44
CA LYS A 145 11.80 7.46 4.93
C LYS A 145 11.99 8.16 6.29
N GLY A 146 11.03 8.00 7.21
CA GLY A 146 11.06 8.62 8.53
C GLY A 146 10.63 10.09 8.57
N ILE A 147 10.23 10.68 7.46
CA ILE A 147 9.72 12.04 7.36
C ILE A 147 8.19 12.03 7.30
N GLU A 148 7.57 12.65 8.30
CA GLU A 148 6.13 12.88 8.28
C GLU A 148 5.78 14.01 7.32
N TYR A 149 4.76 13.81 6.49
CA TYR A 149 4.24 14.80 5.57
C TYR A 149 2.71 14.76 5.47
N SER A 150 2.14 15.85 4.99
CA SER A 150 0.70 15.97 4.79
C SER A 150 0.41 16.66 3.47
N LEU A 151 -0.72 16.29 2.84
CA LEU A 151 -1.25 16.93 1.63
C LEU A 151 -2.66 17.43 1.86
N LYS A 152 -3.03 18.49 1.15
CA LYS A 152 -4.42 18.93 1.00
C LYS A 152 -4.68 19.36 -0.45
N SER A 153 -5.86 19.07 -0.94
CA SER A 153 -6.34 19.66 -2.20
C SER A 153 -6.78 21.11 -1.95
N VAL A 154 -6.23 22.02 -2.71
CA VAL A 154 -6.62 23.44 -2.65
C VAL A 154 -7.55 23.82 -3.79
N GLU A 155 -7.35 23.22 -4.97
CA GLU A 155 -8.19 23.32 -6.16
C GLU A 155 -8.14 22.01 -6.94
N PRO A 156 -9.06 21.72 -7.86
CA PRO A 156 -8.97 20.56 -8.72
C PRO A 156 -7.60 20.51 -9.41
N GLY A 157 -6.89 19.41 -9.21
CA GLY A 157 -5.55 19.22 -9.78
C GLY A 157 -4.42 19.99 -9.09
N ILE A 158 -4.67 20.74 -8.01
CA ILE A 158 -3.65 21.47 -7.25
C ILE A 158 -3.64 20.99 -5.81
N TRP A 159 -2.47 20.52 -5.37
CA TRP A 159 -2.24 19.96 -4.04
C TRP A 159 -1.17 20.77 -3.32
N GLU A 160 -1.47 21.22 -2.10
CA GLU A 160 -0.51 21.80 -1.18
C GLU A 160 0.05 20.70 -0.27
N TYR A 161 1.35 20.73 -0.02
CA TYR A 161 2.02 19.78 0.86
C TYR A 161 2.88 20.49 1.90
N ARG A 162 3.10 19.78 3.02
CA ARG A 162 4.08 20.17 4.03
C ARG A 162 4.78 18.93 4.59
N PHE A 163 6.06 19.07 4.92
CA PHE A 163 6.85 18.06 5.64
C PHE A 163 7.94 18.72 6.47
N HIS A 164 8.50 17.97 7.42
CA HIS A 164 9.52 18.45 8.33
C HIS A 164 10.85 17.76 8.05
N ILE A 165 11.92 18.51 7.89
CA ILE A 165 13.30 17.99 7.86
C ILE A 165 14.09 18.66 8.97
N GLY A 166 14.44 17.91 10.02
CA GLY A 166 15.03 18.46 11.23
C GLY A 166 14.07 19.47 11.89
N ARG A 167 14.51 20.71 12.03
CA ARG A 167 13.68 21.80 12.59
C ARG A 167 12.98 22.64 11.51
N ALA A 168 13.23 22.38 10.24
CA ALA A 168 12.69 23.16 9.13
C ALA A 168 11.37 22.57 8.61
N ILE A 169 10.36 23.43 8.44
CA ILE A 169 9.12 23.08 7.76
C ILE A 169 9.27 23.46 6.29
N LYS A 170 9.06 22.48 5.41
CA LYS A 170 9.02 22.67 3.97
C LYS A 170 7.59 22.58 3.48
N THR A 171 7.15 23.57 2.73
CA THR A 171 5.83 23.64 2.11
C THR A 171 5.97 23.87 0.61
N GLY A 172 4.93 23.53 -0.13
CA GLY A 172 4.89 23.79 -1.57
C GLY A 172 3.59 23.27 -2.19
N THR A 173 3.48 23.43 -3.48
CA THR A 173 2.34 22.93 -4.26
C THR A 173 2.81 22.01 -5.37
N THR A 174 1.93 21.08 -5.77
CA THR A 174 2.12 20.25 -6.96
C THR A 174 0.83 20.23 -7.78
N LYS A 175 0.97 20.19 -9.11
CA LYS A 175 -0.16 20.17 -10.05
C LYS A 175 -0.26 18.78 -10.67
N VAL A 176 -1.27 18.03 -10.26
CA VAL A 176 -1.60 16.68 -10.77
C VAL A 176 -3.08 16.39 -10.52
N ASP A 177 -3.70 15.70 -11.45
CA ASP A 177 -5.15 15.46 -11.41
C ASP A 177 -5.59 14.46 -10.33
N HIS A 178 -4.66 13.63 -9.82
CA HIS A 178 -4.96 12.59 -8.84
C HIS A 178 -4.08 12.66 -7.61
N GLU A 179 -4.67 12.36 -6.44
CA GLU A 179 -4.01 12.38 -5.13
C GLU A 179 -2.75 11.51 -5.09
N HIS A 180 -2.81 10.28 -5.62
CA HIS A 180 -1.68 9.36 -5.64
C HIS A 180 -0.46 9.91 -6.42
N LEU A 181 -0.70 10.71 -7.47
CA LEU A 181 0.38 11.39 -8.20
C LEU A 181 0.95 12.55 -7.37
N ALA A 182 0.11 13.23 -6.58
CA ALA A 182 0.56 14.27 -5.66
C ALA A 182 1.46 13.66 -4.57
N ILE A 183 1.03 12.55 -3.96
CA ILE A 183 1.79 11.78 -2.97
C ILE A 183 3.17 11.43 -3.53
N ARG A 184 3.23 10.79 -4.70
CA ARG A 184 4.50 10.41 -5.33
C ARG A 184 5.44 11.59 -5.56
N ARG A 185 4.93 12.71 -6.06
CA ARG A 185 5.76 13.92 -6.27
C ARG A 185 6.30 14.50 -4.98
N VAL A 186 5.52 14.43 -3.89
CA VAL A 186 5.98 14.90 -2.58
C VAL A 186 7.04 13.96 -2.02
N GLU A 187 6.87 12.66 -2.14
CA GLU A 187 7.86 11.66 -1.71
C GLU A 187 9.19 11.79 -2.49
N GLU A 188 9.12 12.00 -3.81
CA GLU A 188 10.30 12.32 -4.63
C GLU A 188 10.99 13.61 -4.18
N ARG A 189 10.21 14.62 -3.76
CA ARG A 189 10.74 15.87 -3.22
C ARG A 189 11.42 15.67 -1.87
N ILE A 190 10.78 14.94 -0.96
CA ILE A 190 11.37 14.57 0.34
C ILE A 190 12.68 13.82 0.13
N GLY A 191 12.72 12.84 -0.78
CA GLY A 191 13.92 12.09 -1.11
C GLY A 191 15.07 13.00 -1.56
N ARG A 192 14.81 13.98 -2.44
CA ARG A 192 15.81 14.97 -2.87
C ARG A 192 16.30 15.86 -1.72
N GLU A 193 15.40 16.32 -0.88
CA GLU A 193 15.76 17.17 0.28
C GLU A 193 16.59 16.40 1.32
N LEU A 194 16.32 15.12 1.53
CA LEU A 194 17.10 14.25 2.41
C LEU A 194 18.53 14.06 1.91
N VAL A 195 18.71 13.88 0.59
CA VAL A 195 20.04 13.82 -0.04
C VAL A 195 20.78 15.16 0.11
N ASN A 196 20.11 16.27 -0.20
CA ASN A 196 20.69 17.61 -0.12
C ASN A 196 21.06 18.04 1.31
N SER A 197 20.32 17.56 2.31
CA SER A 197 20.59 17.83 3.73
C SER A 197 21.67 16.92 4.33
N GLY A 198 22.19 15.96 3.57
CA GLY A 198 23.18 14.98 4.06
C GLY A 198 22.63 13.95 5.04
N LEU A 199 21.30 13.93 5.26
CA LEU A 199 20.62 12.99 6.14
C LEU A 199 20.43 11.61 5.49
N TYR A 200 20.63 11.51 4.18
CA TYR A 200 20.58 10.26 3.43
C TYR A 200 21.77 10.17 2.49
N LYS A 201 22.64 9.17 2.72
CA LYS A 201 23.65 8.78 1.74
C LYS A 201 23.00 7.80 0.79
N THR A 202 22.91 8.12 -0.49
CA THR A 202 22.66 7.12 -1.54
C THR A 202 23.72 6.03 -1.45
N PRO A 203 23.32 4.73 -1.49
CA PRO A 203 24.29 3.63 -1.54
C PRO A 203 25.11 3.67 -2.82
#